data_f876708861813a3c21a71fdc280e1204
#
_entry.id   f876708861813a3c21a71fdc280e1204
#
_cell.length_a   1.000
_cell.length_b   1.000
_cell.length_c   1.000
_cell.angle_alpha   90.00
_cell.angle_beta   90.00
_cell.angle_gamma   90.00
#
_symmetry.space_group_name_H-M   'P 1'
#
loop_
_entity.id
_entity.type
_entity.pdbx_description
1 polymer ?
#
loop_
_entity_poly.entity_id
_entity_poly.type
_entity_poly.pdbx_seq_one_letter_code
_entity_poly.pdbx_strand_id
1 'polypeptide(L)'
;MNITLAETAKRIRSMRELCEYSVAEMAGACGITEEEYLAFESGNADFSFTFLHNCAEKFRIDLVELLSGETPRLSNYSITRKADGLPLKRREGFTYLHLSYLFKDKIAEPFYVTAPYLEEEQKKEIPTSTHEGQEFGFILKGSLLCRFGDKLETLHAGDAVYYDSG
;
A
#
# COMPACT_ATOMS: atom_id res chain seq x y z
N MET A 1 24.42 2.21 13.90
CA MET A 1 23.57 2.35 12.71
C MET A 1 23.97 3.63 11.99
N ASN A 2 24.40 3.56 10.75
CA ASN A 2 24.70 4.77 9.96
C ASN A 2 23.46 5.11 9.12
N ILE A 3 22.74 6.14 9.51
CA ILE A 3 21.65 6.71 8.69
C ILE A 3 22.33 7.56 7.63
N THR A 4 22.22 7.17 6.37
CA THR A 4 22.77 7.93 5.25
C THR A 4 21.65 8.62 4.46
N LEU A 5 21.97 9.78 3.89
CA LEU A 5 21.07 10.53 3.03
C LEU A 5 20.52 9.63 1.87
N ALA A 6 21.42 8.90 1.23
CA ALA A 6 21.07 8.04 0.10
C ALA A 6 20.11 6.89 0.47
N GLU A 7 20.29 6.29 1.66
CA GLU A 7 19.39 5.22 2.12
C GLU A 7 18.02 5.76 2.47
N THR A 8 17.97 6.95 3.09
CA THR A 8 16.69 7.62 3.39
C THR A 8 15.96 8.03 2.11
N ALA A 9 16.69 8.62 1.14
CA ALA A 9 16.13 8.94 -0.19
C ALA A 9 15.54 7.72 -0.88
N LYS A 10 16.29 6.60 -0.89
CA LYS A 10 15.81 5.33 -1.47
C LYS A 10 14.56 4.82 -0.77
N ARG A 11 14.46 4.95 0.57
CA ARG A 11 13.26 4.56 1.32
C ARG A 11 12.06 5.43 0.97
N ILE A 12 12.23 6.75 0.93
CA ILE A 12 11.18 7.68 0.52
C ILE A 12 10.63 7.29 -0.85
N ARG A 13 11.52 7.05 -1.81
CA ARG A 13 11.13 6.60 -3.15
C ARG A 13 10.39 5.26 -3.12
N SER A 14 10.93 4.26 -2.43
CA SER A 14 10.31 2.94 -2.33
C SER A 14 8.93 3.00 -1.66
N MET A 15 8.76 3.83 -0.63
CA MET A 15 7.47 4.05 0.02
C MET A 15 6.48 4.75 -0.89
N ARG A 16 6.91 5.77 -1.64
CA ARG A 16 6.07 6.44 -2.62
C ARG A 16 5.57 5.47 -3.69
N GLU A 17 6.48 4.67 -4.25
CA GLU A 17 6.15 3.67 -5.27
C GLU A 17 5.24 2.56 -4.71
N LEU A 18 5.48 2.09 -3.49
CA LEU A 18 4.64 1.11 -2.80
C LEU A 18 3.21 1.63 -2.54
N CYS A 19 3.10 2.90 -2.14
CA CYS A 19 1.80 3.55 -1.92
C CYS A 19 1.16 4.06 -3.21
N GLU A 20 1.82 3.88 -4.36
CA GLU A 20 1.39 4.37 -5.68
C GLU A 20 1.11 5.88 -5.71
N TYR A 21 1.82 6.66 -4.89
CA TYR A 21 1.74 8.10 -4.94
C TYR A 21 2.57 8.65 -6.10
N SER A 22 1.99 9.61 -6.81
CA SER A 22 2.72 10.39 -7.82
C SER A 22 3.70 11.37 -7.15
N VAL A 23 4.70 11.83 -7.91
CA VAL A 23 5.60 12.90 -7.48
C VAL A 23 4.82 14.17 -7.11
N ALA A 24 3.82 14.53 -7.90
CA ALA A 24 2.95 15.69 -7.66
C ALA A 24 2.19 15.60 -6.32
N GLU A 25 1.64 14.41 -5.99
CA GLU A 25 0.95 14.18 -4.72
C GLU A 25 1.89 14.31 -3.52
N MET A 26 3.12 13.82 -3.65
CA MET A 26 4.11 13.90 -2.58
C MET A 26 4.66 15.32 -2.43
N ALA A 27 4.97 15.99 -3.53
CA ALA A 27 5.40 17.38 -3.54
C ALA A 27 4.34 18.30 -2.90
N GLY A 28 3.07 18.11 -3.28
CA GLY A 28 1.94 18.83 -2.68
C GLY A 28 1.80 18.57 -1.17
N ALA A 29 1.95 17.30 -0.72
CA ALA A 29 1.92 16.96 0.69
C ALA A 29 3.09 17.59 1.49
N CYS A 30 4.25 17.75 0.85
CA CYS A 30 5.43 18.35 1.46
C CYS A 30 5.47 19.89 1.33
N GLY A 31 4.57 20.51 0.54
CA GLY A 31 4.52 21.93 0.31
C GLY A 31 5.70 22.46 -0.51
N ILE A 32 6.23 21.66 -1.45
CA ILE A 32 7.38 21.95 -2.30
C ILE A 32 7.05 21.69 -3.77
N THR A 33 7.92 22.08 -4.67
CA THR A 33 7.79 21.77 -6.11
C THR A 33 8.15 20.31 -6.41
N GLU A 34 7.68 19.80 -7.54
CA GLU A 34 8.03 18.45 -7.99
C GLU A 34 9.53 18.31 -8.26
N GLU A 35 10.17 19.38 -8.75
CA GLU A 35 11.61 19.41 -9.00
C GLU A 35 12.41 19.29 -7.69
N GLU A 36 12.01 20.03 -6.65
CA GLU A 36 12.62 19.93 -5.32
C GLU A 36 12.40 18.53 -4.70
N TYR A 37 11.18 17.97 -4.86
CA TYR A 37 10.89 16.63 -4.37
C TYR A 37 11.77 15.57 -5.04
N LEU A 38 11.94 15.63 -6.36
CA LEU A 38 12.81 14.72 -7.10
C LEU A 38 14.29 14.88 -6.72
N ALA A 39 14.74 16.12 -6.43
CA ALA A 39 16.09 16.36 -5.94
C ALA A 39 16.32 15.67 -4.58
N PHE A 40 15.35 15.72 -3.67
CA PHE A 40 15.39 14.99 -2.40
C PHE A 40 15.35 13.47 -2.63
N GLU A 41 14.43 12.99 -3.42
CA GLU A 41 14.26 11.55 -3.69
C GLU A 41 15.47 10.91 -4.41
N SER A 42 16.25 11.72 -5.13
CA SER A 42 17.52 11.29 -5.75
C SER A 42 18.71 11.27 -4.79
N GLY A 43 18.54 11.81 -3.59
CA GLY A 43 19.63 11.94 -2.60
C GLY A 43 20.65 13.04 -2.92
N ASN A 44 20.32 13.97 -3.80
CA ASN A 44 21.22 15.07 -4.22
C ASN A 44 21.08 16.33 -3.36
N ALA A 45 20.17 16.35 -2.40
CA ALA A 45 19.93 17.48 -1.51
C ALA A 45 19.67 16.98 -0.08
N ASP A 46 20.08 17.77 0.89
CA ASP A 46 19.83 17.47 2.31
C ASP A 46 18.35 17.67 2.65
N PHE A 47 17.82 16.77 3.46
CA PHE A 47 16.42 16.83 3.90
C PHE A 47 16.22 17.86 5.00
N SER A 48 15.20 18.70 4.87
CA SER A 48 14.70 19.44 6.02
C SER A 48 13.90 18.51 6.94
N PHE A 49 13.86 18.82 8.24
CA PHE A 49 13.00 18.10 9.19
C PHE A 49 11.54 18.12 8.75
N THR A 50 11.04 19.27 8.26
CA THR A 50 9.68 19.44 7.78
C THR A 50 9.37 18.50 6.61
N PHE A 51 10.29 18.38 5.65
CA PHE A 51 10.14 17.46 4.53
C PHE A 51 10.01 16.00 5.00
N LEU A 52 10.91 15.57 5.86
CA LEU A 52 10.90 14.20 6.41
C LEU A 52 9.64 13.92 7.23
N HIS A 53 9.21 14.88 8.05
CA HIS A 53 7.98 14.78 8.83
C HIS A 53 6.75 14.65 7.92
N ASN A 54 6.63 15.51 6.91
CA ASN A 54 5.51 15.47 5.96
C ASN A 54 5.48 14.17 5.14
N CYS A 55 6.66 13.64 4.76
CA CYS A 55 6.75 12.33 4.12
C CYS A 55 6.26 11.21 5.06
N ALA A 56 6.72 11.20 6.32
CA ALA A 56 6.34 10.20 7.31
C ALA A 56 4.83 10.24 7.59
N GLU A 57 4.25 11.43 7.77
CA GLU A 57 2.81 11.64 7.91
C GLU A 57 2.01 11.13 6.70
N LYS A 58 2.48 11.46 5.49
CA LYS A 58 1.81 11.02 4.25
C LYS A 58 1.86 9.51 4.09
N PHE A 59 2.97 8.88 4.44
CA PHE A 59 3.15 7.43 4.43
C PHE A 59 2.51 6.74 5.65
N ARG A 60 2.10 7.49 6.67
CA ARG A 60 1.57 6.98 7.94
C ARG A 60 2.55 6.06 8.67
N ILE A 61 3.81 6.41 8.66
CA ILE A 61 4.88 5.73 9.39
C ILE A 61 5.55 6.68 10.38
N ASP A 62 6.30 6.11 11.33
CA ASP A 62 7.09 6.91 12.26
C ASP A 62 8.30 7.55 11.54
N LEU A 63 8.66 8.77 11.92
CA LEU A 63 9.83 9.46 11.37
C LEU A 63 11.13 8.65 11.60
N VAL A 64 11.24 7.99 12.74
CA VAL A 64 12.39 7.12 13.04
C VAL A 64 12.43 5.93 12.07
N GLU A 65 11.28 5.37 11.73
CA GLU A 65 11.17 4.31 10.72
C GLU A 65 11.60 4.79 9.34
N LEU A 66 11.16 5.98 8.93
CA LEU A 66 11.58 6.57 7.66
C LEU A 66 13.10 6.77 7.60
N LEU A 67 13.72 7.20 8.69
CA LEU A 67 15.15 7.48 8.77
C LEU A 67 15.99 6.21 8.90
N SER A 68 15.62 5.29 9.77
CA SER A 68 16.42 4.11 10.10
C SER A 68 16.12 2.91 9.21
N GLY A 69 14.91 2.85 8.62
CA GLY A 69 14.38 1.66 7.97
C GLY A 69 14.03 0.55 8.97
N GLU A 70 14.14 0.83 10.24
CA GLU A 70 13.73 -0.08 11.31
C GLU A 70 12.42 0.42 11.88
N THR A 71 11.40 -0.39 11.78
CA THR A 71 10.16 -0.15 12.53
C THR A 71 10.51 -0.31 14.00
N PRO A 72 10.34 0.72 14.85
CA PRO A 72 10.52 0.58 16.29
C PRO A 72 9.55 -0.43 16.89
N ARG A 73 8.76 -1.09 16.08
CA ARG A 73 7.58 -1.86 16.45
C ARG A 73 7.66 -3.30 15.97
N LEU A 74 7.69 -4.17 16.96
CA LEU A 74 6.93 -5.40 17.05
C LEU A 74 7.26 -6.44 15.96
N SER A 75 8.36 -7.14 16.19
CA SER A 75 8.60 -8.44 15.55
C SER A 75 7.53 -9.50 15.94
N ASN A 76 6.73 -9.24 17.00
CA ASN A 76 5.80 -10.22 17.54
C ASN A 76 4.33 -9.97 17.17
N TYR A 77 3.89 -8.72 17.13
CA TYR A 77 2.53 -8.36 16.70
C TYR A 77 2.43 -6.92 16.23
N SER A 78 1.46 -6.61 15.38
CA SER A 78 1.02 -5.25 15.08
C SER A 78 -0.51 -5.18 15.17
N ILE A 79 -1.02 -4.04 15.59
CA ILE A 79 -2.46 -3.80 15.67
C ILE A 79 -2.78 -2.60 14.78
N THR A 80 -3.57 -2.84 13.74
CA THR A 80 -4.16 -1.80 12.92
C THR A 80 -5.60 -1.61 13.37
N ARG A 81 -5.91 -0.45 13.91
CA ARG A 81 -7.27 -0.13 14.35
C ARG A 81 -8.18 0.16 13.16
N LYS A 82 -9.50 0.16 13.39
CA LYS A 82 -10.48 0.49 12.36
C LYS A 82 -10.12 1.82 11.69
N ALA A 83 -10.07 1.82 10.36
CA ALA A 83 -9.70 2.94 9.50
C ALA A 83 -8.22 3.39 9.51
N ASP A 84 -7.34 2.75 10.29
CA ASP A 84 -5.91 3.09 10.34
C ASP A 84 -5.07 2.30 9.32
N GLY A 85 -5.68 1.48 8.49
CA GLY A 85 -4.99 0.77 7.40
C GLY A 85 -4.38 1.74 6.40
N LEU A 86 -3.18 1.41 5.90
CA LEU A 86 -2.53 2.20 4.86
C LEU A 86 -3.32 2.08 3.55
N PRO A 87 -3.87 3.19 3.01
CA PRO A 87 -4.62 3.13 1.75
C PRO A 87 -3.66 2.89 0.58
N LEU A 88 -4.01 1.94 -0.28
CA LEU A 88 -3.28 1.64 -1.51
C LEU A 88 -4.25 1.72 -2.70
N LYS A 89 -3.74 2.18 -3.83
CA LYS A 89 -4.43 2.15 -5.12
C LYS A 89 -3.92 0.94 -5.89
N ARG A 90 -4.75 -0.08 -6.10
CA ARG A 90 -4.39 -1.28 -6.88
C ARG A 90 -5.29 -1.46 -8.10
N ARG A 91 -6.61 -1.43 -7.89
CA ARG A 91 -7.61 -1.60 -8.94
C ARG A 91 -8.55 -0.41 -8.93
N GLU A 92 -8.84 0.13 -10.10
CA GLU A 92 -9.81 1.21 -10.24
C GLU A 92 -11.19 0.78 -9.72
N GLY A 93 -11.86 1.68 -9.01
CA GLY A 93 -13.14 1.40 -8.36
C GLY A 93 -13.05 0.66 -7.03
N PHE A 94 -11.89 0.11 -6.65
CA PHE A 94 -11.68 -0.59 -5.38
C PHE A 94 -10.89 0.26 -4.39
N THR A 95 -11.19 0.10 -3.11
CA THR A 95 -10.40 0.68 -2.04
C THR A 95 -9.67 -0.43 -1.29
N TYR A 96 -8.36 -0.29 -1.14
CA TYR A 96 -7.51 -1.23 -0.41
C TYR A 96 -6.93 -0.54 0.82
N LEU A 97 -7.04 -1.20 1.98
CA LEU A 97 -6.35 -0.79 3.20
C LEU A 97 -5.41 -1.92 3.62
N HIS A 98 -4.11 -1.67 3.59
CA HIS A 98 -3.11 -2.62 4.08
C HIS A 98 -3.14 -2.67 5.60
N LEU A 99 -3.39 -3.84 6.18
CA LEU A 99 -3.65 -4.00 7.62
C LEU A 99 -2.42 -4.35 8.45
N SER A 100 -1.31 -4.71 7.81
CA SER A 100 -0.07 -5.09 8.51
C SER A 100 1.14 -4.29 8.04
N TYR A 101 0.94 -3.06 7.57
CA TYR A 101 2.02 -2.24 7.01
C TYR A 101 3.14 -1.93 8.04
N LEU A 102 2.83 -2.00 9.33
CA LEU A 102 3.79 -1.79 10.43
C LEU A 102 4.48 -3.08 10.91
N PHE A 103 4.14 -4.25 10.36
CA PHE A 103 4.76 -5.50 10.78
C PHE A 103 6.02 -5.79 9.96
N LYS A 104 7.12 -6.14 10.64
CA LYS A 104 8.40 -6.44 10.00
C LYS A 104 8.41 -7.89 9.45
N ASP A 105 9.15 -8.12 8.38
CA ASP A 105 9.41 -9.44 7.79
C ASP A 105 8.13 -10.27 7.55
N LYS A 106 7.12 -9.64 6.96
CA LYS A 106 5.84 -10.25 6.65
C LYS A 106 5.96 -11.39 5.64
N ILE A 107 5.35 -12.53 5.95
CA ILE A 107 5.14 -13.64 5.02
C ILE A 107 3.77 -13.57 4.33
N ALA A 108 2.87 -12.70 4.80
CA ALA A 108 1.56 -12.45 4.22
C ALA A 108 1.19 -10.97 4.37
N GLU A 109 0.45 -10.44 3.40
CA GLU A 109 -0.03 -9.07 3.39
C GLU A 109 -1.56 -9.02 3.45
N PRO A 110 -2.17 -8.85 4.64
CA PRO A 110 -3.61 -8.74 4.77
C PRO A 110 -4.11 -7.37 4.31
N PHE A 111 -5.16 -7.38 3.50
CA PHE A 111 -5.86 -6.19 3.05
C PHE A 111 -7.33 -6.23 3.46
N TYR A 112 -7.86 -5.07 3.84
CA TYR A 112 -9.30 -4.85 3.84
C TYR A 112 -9.68 -4.19 2.53
N VAL A 113 -10.51 -4.88 1.74
CA VAL A 113 -10.88 -4.44 0.39
C VAL A 113 -12.36 -4.07 0.37
N THR A 114 -12.67 -2.91 -0.19
CA THR A 114 -14.04 -2.50 -0.48
C THR A 114 -14.21 -2.38 -1.98
N ALA A 115 -15.15 -3.15 -2.53
CA ALA A 115 -15.54 -3.14 -3.93
C ALA A 115 -16.98 -2.63 -4.03
N PRO A 116 -17.21 -1.31 -4.26
CA PRO A 116 -18.56 -0.79 -4.42
C PRO A 116 -19.20 -1.34 -5.69
N TYR A 117 -20.52 -1.56 -5.67
CA TYR A 117 -21.23 -1.90 -6.87
C TYR A 117 -21.29 -0.69 -7.80
N LEU A 118 -20.78 -0.84 -9.01
CA LEU A 118 -20.81 0.15 -10.08
C LEU A 118 -21.45 -0.51 -11.30
N GLU A 119 -22.60 0.02 -11.75
CA GLU A 119 -23.38 -0.59 -12.82
C GLU A 119 -22.61 -0.63 -14.16
N GLU A 120 -21.81 0.40 -14.44
CA GLU A 120 -20.96 0.48 -15.61
C GLU A 120 -19.84 -0.56 -15.64
N GLU A 121 -19.38 -1.01 -14.46
CA GLU A 121 -18.33 -2.03 -14.35
C GLU A 121 -18.87 -3.46 -14.57
N GLN A 122 -20.19 -3.67 -14.39
CA GLN A 122 -20.79 -5.01 -14.54
C GLN A 122 -20.76 -5.53 -15.99
N LYS A 123 -20.58 -4.63 -16.94
CA LYS A 123 -20.54 -4.97 -18.40
C LYS A 123 -19.12 -5.15 -18.91
N LYS A 124 -18.11 -4.83 -18.09
CA LYS A 124 -16.69 -4.93 -18.46
C LYS A 124 -16.16 -6.32 -18.16
N GLU A 125 -15.18 -6.73 -18.94
CA GLU A 125 -14.43 -7.95 -18.65
C GLU A 125 -13.68 -7.78 -17.32
N ILE A 126 -13.68 -8.84 -16.49
CA ILE A 126 -12.91 -8.85 -15.24
C ILE A 126 -11.43 -8.93 -15.59
N PRO A 127 -10.63 -7.86 -15.33
CA PRO A 127 -9.20 -7.91 -15.57
C PRO A 127 -8.56 -8.88 -14.59
N THR A 128 -7.64 -9.69 -15.09
CA THR A 128 -6.83 -10.61 -14.30
C THR A 128 -5.40 -10.09 -14.22
N SER A 129 -4.75 -10.33 -13.10
CA SER A 129 -3.31 -10.14 -12.91
C SER A 129 -2.73 -11.40 -12.30
N THR A 130 -1.47 -11.65 -12.54
CA THR A 130 -0.75 -12.78 -11.95
C THR A 130 0.45 -12.26 -11.17
N HIS A 131 0.78 -12.93 -10.09
CA HIS A 131 2.00 -12.71 -9.33
C HIS A 131 2.42 -14.00 -8.63
N GLU A 132 3.66 -14.08 -8.23
CA GLU A 132 4.16 -15.22 -7.47
C GLU A 132 3.53 -15.27 -6.09
N GLY A 133 3.06 -16.46 -5.67
CA GLY A 133 2.47 -16.70 -4.36
C GLY A 133 1.01 -17.12 -4.39
N GLN A 134 0.39 -17.07 -3.24
CA GLN A 134 -0.98 -17.55 -3.01
C GLN A 134 -1.81 -16.46 -2.35
N GLU A 135 -3.10 -16.46 -2.64
CA GLU A 135 -4.04 -15.52 -2.05
C GLU A 135 -5.14 -16.25 -1.27
N PHE A 136 -5.53 -15.65 -0.14
CA PHE A 136 -6.70 -16.02 0.64
C PHE A 136 -7.68 -14.85 0.67
N GLY A 137 -8.93 -15.10 0.31
CA GLY A 137 -10.03 -14.14 0.41
C GLY A 137 -11.17 -14.66 1.28
N PHE A 138 -11.78 -13.75 2.05
CA PHE A 138 -12.98 -14.02 2.83
C PHE A 138 -13.99 -12.88 2.62
N ILE A 139 -15.20 -13.21 2.21
CA ILE A 139 -16.24 -12.22 1.95
C ILE A 139 -16.94 -11.82 3.25
N LEU A 140 -16.71 -10.61 3.69
CA LEU A 140 -17.30 -10.08 4.93
C LEU A 140 -18.75 -9.61 4.73
N LYS A 141 -19.05 -9.05 3.55
CA LYS A 141 -20.38 -8.49 3.23
C LYS A 141 -20.60 -8.42 1.74
N GLY A 142 -21.84 -8.65 1.30
CA GLY A 142 -22.22 -8.56 -0.11
C GLY A 142 -21.85 -9.80 -0.91
N SER A 143 -21.64 -9.61 -2.20
CA SER A 143 -21.22 -10.66 -3.13
C SER A 143 -20.18 -10.11 -4.10
N LEU A 144 -19.28 -10.96 -4.53
CA LEU A 144 -18.21 -10.61 -5.48
C LEU A 144 -18.15 -11.69 -6.58
N LEU A 145 -18.21 -11.26 -7.84
CA LEU A 145 -17.93 -12.13 -8.97
C LEU A 145 -16.42 -12.18 -9.18
N CYS A 146 -15.86 -13.36 -9.11
CA CYS A 146 -14.43 -13.63 -9.27
C CYS A 146 -14.18 -14.45 -10.54
N ARG A 147 -13.03 -14.21 -11.17
CA ARG A 147 -12.54 -14.99 -12.30
C ARG A 147 -11.26 -15.74 -11.88
N PHE A 148 -11.25 -17.05 -12.04
CA PHE A 148 -10.14 -17.95 -11.79
C PHE A 148 -9.81 -18.70 -13.08
N GLY A 149 -8.85 -18.18 -13.85
CA GLY A 149 -8.59 -18.65 -15.21
C GLY A 149 -9.85 -18.47 -16.08
N ASP A 150 -10.40 -19.59 -16.58
CA ASP A 150 -11.62 -19.59 -17.41
C ASP A 150 -12.93 -19.74 -16.61
N LYS A 151 -12.84 -19.90 -15.29
CA LYS A 151 -14.01 -20.09 -14.43
C LYS A 151 -14.45 -18.77 -13.80
N LEU A 152 -15.76 -18.57 -13.77
CA LEU A 152 -16.41 -17.49 -13.05
C LEU A 152 -17.16 -18.07 -11.85
N GLU A 153 -16.88 -17.52 -10.66
CA GLU A 153 -17.53 -17.93 -9.41
C GLU A 153 -18.06 -16.70 -8.68
N THR A 154 -19.27 -16.79 -8.16
CA THR A 154 -19.85 -15.75 -7.31
C THR A 154 -19.68 -16.14 -5.86
N LEU A 155 -18.91 -15.35 -5.13
CA LEU A 155 -18.70 -15.53 -3.70
C LEU A 155 -19.65 -14.64 -2.91
N HIS A 156 -20.24 -15.17 -1.86
CA HIS A 156 -21.19 -14.49 -0.99
C HIS A 156 -20.60 -14.26 0.41
N ALA A 157 -21.21 -13.39 1.20
CA ALA A 157 -20.81 -13.17 2.58
C ALA A 157 -20.72 -14.51 3.36
N GLY A 158 -19.57 -14.77 3.98
CA GLY A 158 -19.25 -16.02 4.68
C GLY A 158 -18.42 -16.99 3.83
N ASP A 159 -18.32 -16.81 2.52
CA ASP A 159 -17.51 -17.65 1.66
C ASP A 159 -16.02 -17.29 1.79
N ALA A 160 -15.17 -18.30 1.64
CA ALA A 160 -13.73 -18.18 1.57
C ALA A 160 -13.21 -18.76 0.24
N VAL A 161 -12.15 -18.18 -0.26
CA VAL A 161 -11.42 -18.67 -1.42
C VAL A 161 -9.92 -18.70 -1.12
N TYR A 162 -9.25 -19.67 -1.65
CA TYR A 162 -7.80 -19.82 -1.59
C TYR A 162 -7.29 -20.29 -2.96
N TYR A 163 -6.32 -19.60 -3.53
CA TYR A 163 -5.82 -19.91 -4.87
C TYR A 163 -4.36 -19.53 -5.05
N ASP A 164 -3.74 -20.15 -6.04
CA ASP A 164 -2.42 -19.77 -6.56
C ASP A 164 -2.60 -18.59 -7.51
N SER A 165 -1.77 -17.56 -7.34
CA SER A 165 -1.86 -16.30 -8.11
C SER A 165 -0.94 -16.27 -9.33
N GLY A 166 -0.19 -17.35 -9.56
CA GLY A 166 0.76 -17.52 -10.68
C GLY A 166 0.14 -17.91 -12.02
#